data_1b2fbbbce78b263fda22945cb9fa89a3
#
_entry.id   1b2fbbbce78b263fda22945cb9fa89a3
#
_cell.length_a   1.000
_cell.length_b   1.000
_cell.length_c   1.000
_cell.angle_alpha   90.00
_cell.angle_beta   90.00
_cell.angle_gamma   90.00
#
_symmetry.space_group_name_H-M   'P 1'
#
loop_
_entity.id
_entity.type
_entity.pdbx_description
1 polymer ?
#
loop_
_entity_poly.entity_id
_entity_poly.type
_entity_poly.pdbx_seq_one_letter_code
_entity_poly.pdbx_strand_id
1 'polypeptide(L)'
;MKRVLVIMFMLLCVTTGMNARGVDPKADSVAVVQMRERMAQIRQHRPTVALVLSGGGAKGLAHIGVIRYVESLGIPVDMVLGTSMGGLVGGLYALGYDVDQMEELVKSIDWNWVFTDRVSRKYVSYSDTKYKEKYLLSIPFYYEKDYYRMKMMNEYRFDPMHKHDMLNIGADNESGADVFKKNLLGSLPSGYIFGQNVSNLISSLTVGYQDSIDFKTLPRPYVSIAADMVSGKAKIWHSGKINDAMRSTMSIPGMFAPVRVDGMVLVDGGLRDNYPTALAREMGADIIIGVDLSQGRRTFSEVNNIGDIIGQGIDMLGRDAYEKNVGIPDVKINPDLKEYGMMSFNPVAIDTIIARGYRSAVGQDELLRKVAARTSHSQPEIKL
;
A
#
# COMPACT_ATOMS: atom_id res chain seq x y z
N MET A 1 -50.95 18.94 2.36
CA MET A 1 -50.03 18.54 1.26
C MET A 1 -48.56 18.89 1.52
N LYS A 2 -48.16 20.12 1.87
CA LYS A 2 -46.75 20.48 2.09
C LYS A 2 -46.05 19.67 3.21
N ARG A 3 -46.73 19.31 4.30
CA ARG A 3 -46.12 18.50 5.39
C ARG A 3 -45.91 17.03 5.02
N VAL A 4 -46.76 16.46 4.18
CA VAL A 4 -46.62 15.09 3.67
C VAL A 4 -45.45 14.97 2.68
N LEU A 5 -45.24 16.01 1.87
CA LEU A 5 -44.11 16.07 0.92
C LEU A 5 -42.76 16.16 1.65
N VAL A 6 -42.66 16.89 2.76
CA VAL A 6 -41.44 17.00 3.58
C VAL A 6 -41.13 15.68 4.28
N ILE A 7 -42.16 14.99 4.79
CA ILE A 7 -41.97 13.67 5.42
C ILE A 7 -41.57 12.61 4.38
N MET A 8 -42.15 12.67 3.18
CA MET A 8 -41.75 11.78 2.07
C MET A 8 -40.33 12.08 1.57
N PHE A 9 -39.91 13.37 1.55
CA PHE A 9 -38.53 13.73 1.22
C PHE A 9 -37.53 13.32 2.31
N MET A 10 -37.91 13.44 3.61
CA MET A 10 -37.08 12.89 4.71
C MET A 10 -37.02 11.37 4.72
N LEU A 11 -38.09 10.66 4.39
CA LEU A 11 -38.08 9.20 4.23
C LEU A 11 -37.26 8.74 3.02
N LEU A 12 -37.27 9.50 1.90
CA LEU A 12 -36.40 9.23 0.76
C LEU A 12 -34.91 9.46 1.09
N CYS A 13 -34.60 10.46 1.93
CA CYS A 13 -33.22 10.69 2.38
C CYS A 13 -32.73 9.64 3.40
N VAL A 14 -33.64 8.98 4.13
CA VAL A 14 -33.29 7.92 5.09
C VAL A 14 -33.11 6.55 4.40
N THR A 15 -33.68 6.36 3.20
CA THR A 15 -33.52 5.10 2.43
C THR A 15 -32.33 5.12 1.47
N THR A 16 -31.68 6.26 1.26
CA THR A 16 -30.33 6.30 0.72
C THR A 16 -29.32 6.09 1.85
N GLY A 17 -29.47 5.01 2.59
CA GLY A 17 -28.37 4.49 3.38
C GLY A 17 -27.19 4.39 2.43
N MET A 18 -26.17 5.20 2.65
CA MET A 18 -24.86 4.98 2.05
C MET A 18 -24.43 3.58 2.50
N ASN A 19 -24.83 2.58 1.68
CA ASN A 19 -24.24 1.27 1.82
C ASN A 19 -22.74 1.50 1.63
N ALA A 20 -22.00 1.41 2.70
CA ALA A 20 -20.56 1.36 2.67
C ALA A 20 -20.20 0.31 1.61
N ARG A 21 -19.70 0.76 0.46
CA ARG A 21 -19.31 -0.13 -0.62
C ARG A 21 -18.00 -0.76 -0.18
N GLY A 22 -18.06 -1.91 0.49
CA GLY A 22 -16.88 -2.74 0.73
C GLY A 22 -16.25 -3.23 -0.57
N VAL A 23 -15.27 -4.13 -0.49
CA VAL A 23 -14.70 -4.80 -1.66
C VAL A 23 -15.81 -5.39 -2.52
N ASP A 24 -15.91 -4.93 -3.76
CA ASP A 24 -16.91 -5.40 -4.74
C ASP A 24 -16.27 -6.47 -5.66
N PRO A 25 -16.54 -7.77 -5.42
CA PRO A 25 -15.97 -8.83 -6.23
C PRO A 25 -16.44 -8.82 -7.70
N LYS A 26 -17.59 -8.17 -7.98
CA LYS A 26 -18.08 -8.04 -9.36
C LYS A 26 -17.28 -7.00 -10.13
N ALA A 27 -16.98 -5.86 -9.50
CA ALA A 27 -16.14 -4.83 -10.10
C ALA A 27 -14.72 -5.37 -10.36
N ASP A 28 -14.15 -6.11 -9.42
CA ASP A 28 -12.84 -6.75 -9.58
C ASP A 28 -12.87 -7.78 -10.74
N SER A 29 -13.91 -8.60 -10.84
CA SER A 29 -14.08 -9.55 -11.94
C SER A 29 -14.21 -8.87 -13.30
N VAL A 30 -14.96 -7.78 -13.38
CA VAL A 30 -15.09 -6.98 -14.61
C VAL A 30 -13.74 -6.39 -15.02
N ALA A 31 -12.98 -5.86 -14.07
CA ALA A 31 -11.65 -5.29 -14.34
C ALA A 31 -10.66 -6.35 -14.86
N VAL A 32 -10.70 -7.57 -14.30
CA VAL A 32 -9.88 -8.70 -14.78
C VAL A 32 -10.24 -9.02 -16.24
N VAL A 33 -11.53 -9.10 -16.56
CA VAL A 33 -12.00 -9.37 -17.96
C VAL A 33 -11.53 -8.27 -18.90
N GLN A 34 -11.73 -7.00 -18.55
CA GLN A 34 -11.32 -5.88 -19.38
C GLN A 34 -9.80 -5.82 -19.59
N MET A 35 -9.01 -6.15 -18.56
CA MET A 35 -7.56 -6.24 -18.71
C MET A 35 -7.16 -7.38 -19.64
N ARG A 36 -7.82 -8.54 -19.52
CA ARG A 36 -7.63 -9.69 -20.41
C ARG A 36 -7.94 -9.35 -21.88
N GLU A 37 -9.00 -8.59 -22.12
CA GLU A 37 -9.34 -8.11 -23.48
C GLU A 37 -8.26 -7.21 -24.04
N ARG A 38 -7.72 -6.27 -23.22
CA ARG A 38 -6.59 -5.43 -23.63
C ARG A 38 -5.34 -6.26 -23.95
N MET A 39 -5.02 -7.23 -23.09
CA MET A 39 -3.88 -8.12 -23.34
C MET A 39 -4.10 -8.97 -24.60
N ALA A 40 -5.35 -9.41 -24.87
CA ALA A 40 -5.68 -10.16 -26.08
C ALA A 40 -5.45 -9.34 -27.36
N GLN A 41 -5.65 -8.02 -27.33
CA GLN A 41 -5.32 -7.15 -28.46
C GLN A 41 -3.80 -7.11 -28.72
N ILE A 42 -2.99 -6.93 -27.68
CA ILE A 42 -1.52 -6.93 -27.80
C ILE A 42 -1.01 -8.30 -28.27
N ARG A 43 -1.62 -9.38 -27.77
CA ARG A 43 -1.27 -10.77 -28.12
C ARG A 43 -1.39 -11.10 -29.60
N GLN A 44 -2.20 -10.36 -30.36
CA GLN A 44 -2.30 -10.51 -31.82
C GLN A 44 -0.98 -10.19 -32.53
N HIS A 45 -0.10 -9.42 -31.89
CA HIS A 45 1.15 -8.94 -32.46
C HIS A 45 2.38 -9.56 -31.77
N ARG A 46 2.34 -9.76 -30.46
CA ARG A 46 3.41 -10.34 -29.66
C ARG A 46 2.90 -10.86 -28.33
N PRO A 47 3.64 -11.74 -27.63
CA PRO A 47 3.31 -12.12 -26.28
C PRO A 47 3.26 -10.90 -25.34
N THR A 48 2.30 -10.88 -24.44
CA THR A 48 2.15 -9.84 -23.41
C THR A 48 3.06 -10.10 -22.22
N VAL A 49 3.62 -9.02 -21.65
CA VAL A 49 4.53 -9.09 -20.51
C VAL A 49 3.94 -8.37 -19.30
N ALA A 50 3.81 -9.07 -18.20
CA ALA A 50 3.52 -8.48 -16.90
C ALA A 50 4.78 -8.42 -16.04
N LEU A 51 4.97 -7.29 -15.36
CA LEU A 51 5.96 -7.12 -14.30
C LEU A 51 5.25 -7.18 -12.95
N VAL A 52 5.61 -8.15 -12.11
CA VAL A 52 4.99 -8.35 -10.80
C VAL A 52 6.02 -8.12 -9.70
N LEU A 53 5.73 -7.17 -8.82
CA LEU A 53 6.65 -6.64 -7.81
C LEU A 53 6.11 -6.95 -6.41
N SER A 54 6.80 -7.81 -5.66
CA SER A 54 6.37 -8.16 -4.30
C SER A 54 6.62 -7.05 -3.29
N GLY A 55 5.96 -7.13 -2.15
CA GLY A 55 6.24 -6.27 -1.00
C GLY A 55 7.51 -6.67 -0.26
N GLY A 56 8.08 -5.74 0.52
CA GLY A 56 9.29 -6.01 1.30
C GLY A 56 9.89 -4.80 2.04
N GLY A 57 9.15 -3.71 2.21
CA GLY A 57 9.65 -2.47 2.82
C GLY A 57 10.85 -1.94 2.03
N ALA A 58 11.93 -1.52 2.70
CA ALA A 58 13.13 -0.97 2.05
C ALA A 58 13.73 -1.90 0.98
N LYS A 59 13.60 -3.23 1.15
CA LYS A 59 14.05 -4.21 0.13
C LYS A 59 13.38 -3.98 -1.22
N GLY A 60 12.17 -3.38 -1.25
CA GLY A 60 11.46 -3.04 -2.48
C GLY A 60 12.19 -2.07 -3.40
N LEU A 61 13.17 -1.33 -2.90
CA LEU A 61 14.03 -0.49 -3.74
C LEU A 61 14.85 -1.30 -4.76
N ALA A 62 15.02 -2.61 -4.53
CA ALA A 62 15.65 -3.52 -5.51
C ALA A 62 14.85 -3.59 -6.83
N HIS A 63 13.54 -3.33 -6.81
CA HIS A 63 12.73 -3.29 -8.01
C HIS A 63 13.23 -2.26 -9.02
N ILE A 64 13.75 -1.11 -8.56
CA ILE A 64 14.33 -0.07 -9.43
C ILE A 64 15.49 -0.66 -10.24
N GLY A 65 16.40 -1.37 -9.58
CA GLY A 65 17.52 -2.02 -10.26
C GLY A 65 17.10 -3.11 -11.25
N VAL A 66 16.04 -3.86 -10.92
CA VAL A 66 15.48 -4.87 -11.83
C VAL A 66 14.84 -4.22 -13.05
N ILE A 67 14.02 -3.18 -12.85
CA ILE A 67 13.36 -2.45 -13.94
C ILE A 67 14.42 -1.88 -14.89
N ARG A 68 15.50 -1.30 -14.36
CA ARG A 68 16.64 -0.79 -15.15
C ARG A 68 17.19 -1.83 -16.11
N TYR A 69 17.35 -3.05 -15.63
CA TYR A 69 17.89 -4.12 -16.48
C TYR A 69 16.86 -4.61 -17.50
N VAL A 70 15.60 -4.77 -17.11
CA VAL A 70 14.51 -5.15 -18.02
C VAL A 70 14.34 -4.14 -19.15
N GLU A 71 14.37 -2.82 -18.86
CA GLU A 71 14.31 -1.76 -19.85
C GLU A 71 15.55 -1.75 -20.77
N SER A 72 16.75 -2.00 -20.23
CA SER A 72 17.98 -2.03 -21.03
C SER A 72 17.98 -3.12 -22.11
N LEU A 73 17.18 -4.17 -21.93
CA LEU A 73 16.97 -5.24 -22.90
C LEU A 73 15.84 -4.94 -23.88
N GLY A 74 15.18 -3.79 -23.78
CA GLY A 74 14.05 -3.41 -24.64
C GLY A 74 12.80 -4.27 -24.44
N ILE A 75 12.62 -4.90 -23.29
CA ILE A 75 11.44 -5.72 -22.99
C ILE A 75 10.25 -4.80 -22.73
N PRO A 76 9.17 -4.89 -23.52
CA PRO A 76 7.97 -4.12 -23.30
C PRO A 76 7.23 -4.62 -22.06
N VAL A 77 6.87 -3.74 -21.14
CA VAL A 77 6.04 -4.05 -19.98
C VAL A 77 4.62 -3.57 -20.26
N ASP A 78 3.67 -4.51 -20.42
CA ASP A 78 2.29 -4.24 -20.80
C ASP A 78 1.37 -4.01 -19.60
N MET A 79 1.73 -4.51 -18.43
CA MET A 79 1.08 -4.21 -17.17
C MET A 79 2.03 -4.41 -15.99
N VAL A 80 1.77 -3.66 -14.92
CA VAL A 80 2.52 -3.71 -13.67
C VAL A 80 1.58 -4.07 -12.52
N LEU A 81 1.93 -5.08 -11.76
CA LEU A 81 1.22 -5.43 -10.53
C LEU A 81 2.18 -5.31 -9.36
N GLY A 82 1.71 -4.78 -8.25
CA GLY A 82 2.57 -4.65 -7.08
C GLY A 82 1.84 -4.63 -5.74
N THR A 83 2.56 -5.02 -4.70
CA THR A 83 2.08 -4.99 -3.32
C THR A 83 3.08 -4.24 -2.46
N SER A 84 2.59 -3.42 -1.50
CA SER A 84 3.42 -2.67 -0.56
C SER A 84 4.45 -1.79 -1.31
N MET A 85 5.73 -1.89 -1.01
CA MET A 85 6.78 -1.14 -1.73
C MET A 85 6.81 -1.49 -3.23
N GLY A 86 6.49 -2.73 -3.62
CA GLY A 86 6.33 -3.10 -5.02
C GLY A 86 5.16 -2.37 -5.69
N GLY A 87 4.09 -2.08 -4.93
CA GLY A 87 2.98 -1.23 -5.38
C GLY A 87 3.42 0.23 -5.56
N LEU A 88 4.27 0.78 -4.67
CA LEU A 88 4.79 2.13 -4.79
C LEU A 88 5.72 2.28 -6.00
N VAL A 89 6.76 1.45 -6.10
CA VAL A 89 7.70 1.48 -7.22
C VAL A 89 7.00 1.18 -8.55
N GLY A 90 6.12 0.16 -8.56
CA GLY A 90 5.31 -0.18 -9.72
C GLY A 90 4.34 0.92 -10.13
N GLY A 91 3.75 1.63 -9.15
CA GLY A 91 2.87 2.76 -9.40
C GLY A 91 3.62 3.94 -10.05
N LEU A 92 4.80 4.32 -9.54
CA LEU A 92 5.63 5.36 -10.15
C LEU A 92 6.04 4.97 -11.58
N TYR A 93 6.46 3.73 -11.78
CA TYR A 93 6.80 3.20 -13.09
C TYR A 93 5.60 3.21 -14.05
N ALA A 94 4.41 2.88 -13.56
CA ALA A 94 3.17 2.92 -14.34
C ALA A 94 2.75 4.34 -14.74
N LEU A 95 3.04 5.33 -13.88
CA LEU A 95 2.80 6.75 -14.15
C LEU A 95 3.75 7.34 -15.19
N GLY A 96 4.82 6.61 -15.56
CA GLY A 96 5.79 7.05 -16.58
C GLY A 96 7.10 7.59 -16.02
N TYR A 97 7.34 7.49 -14.71
CA TYR A 97 8.66 7.79 -14.16
C TYR A 97 9.69 6.83 -14.77
N ASP A 98 10.79 7.38 -15.23
CA ASP A 98 11.94 6.58 -15.65
C ASP A 98 12.76 6.09 -14.44
N VAL A 99 13.65 5.15 -14.71
CA VAL A 99 14.41 4.49 -13.64
C VAL A 99 15.39 5.46 -12.95
N ASP A 100 15.96 6.40 -13.68
CA ASP A 100 16.91 7.37 -13.13
C ASP A 100 16.18 8.35 -12.22
N GLN A 101 15.00 8.84 -12.65
CA GLN A 101 14.12 9.67 -11.82
C GLN A 101 13.71 8.94 -10.53
N MET A 102 13.34 7.64 -10.61
CA MET A 102 12.98 6.86 -9.43
C MET A 102 14.17 6.68 -8.48
N GLU A 103 15.36 6.42 -9.01
CA GLU A 103 16.59 6.27 -8.21
C GLU A 103 16.98 7.58 -7.53
N GLU A 104 16.98 8.70 -8.26
CA GLU A 104 17.24 10.02 -7.71
C GLU A 104 16.23 10.39 -6.62
N LEU A 105 14.95 10.13 -6.88
CA LEU A 105 13.87 10.36 -5.93
C LEU A 105 14.14 9.64 -4.60
N VAL A 106 14.35 8.32 -4.63
CA VAL A 106 14.49 7.54 -3.39
C VAL A 106 15.76 7.90 -2.61
N LYS A 107 16.80 8.40 -3.28
CA LYS A 107 18.03 8.92 -2.66
C LYS A 107 17.85 10.30 -2.05
N SER A 108 16.96 11.14 -2.62
CA SER A 108 16.70 12.51 -2.15
C SER A 108 15.73 12.58 -0.97
N ILE A 109 14.94 11.53 -0.73
CA ILE A 109 13.94 11.50 0.35
C ILE A 109 14.61 11.44 1.73
N ASP A 110 14.23 12.35 2.63
CA ASP A 110 14.48 12.19 4.07
C ASP A 110 13.49 11.15 4.65
N TRP A 111 13.90 9.89 4.61
CA TRP A 111 13.09 8.77 5.10
C TRP A 111 12.75 8.87 6.58
N ASN A 112 13.63 9.47 7.39
CA ASN A 112 13.33 9.70 8.81
C ASN A 112 12.17 10.67 8.99
N TRP A 113 12.12 11.72 8.17
CA TRP A 113 10.99 12.66 8.18
C TRP A 113 9.71 11.99 7.66
N VAL A 114 9.79 11.23 6.56
CA VAL A 114 8.64 10.56 5.95
C VAL A 114 7.97 9.59 6.93
N PHE A 115 8.77 8.84 7.70
CA PHE A 115 8.25 7.82 8.63
C PHE A 115 7.99 8.31 10.05
N THR A 116 8.02 9.60 10.33
CA THR A 116 7.83 10.10 11.70
C THR A 116 6.63 11.00 11.89
N ASP A 117 5.94 11.43 10.84
CA ASP A 117 4.87 12.46 10.89
C ASP A 117 5.25 13.73 11.67
N ARG A 118 6.55 13.97 11.87
CA ARG A 118 7.01 15.14 12.58
C ARG A 118 6.78 16.38 11.75
N VAL A 119 6.15 17.37 12.36
CA VAL A 119 6.10 18.72 11.80
C VAL A 119 7.52 19.32 11.90
N SER A 120 7.98 19.97 10.83
CA SER A 120 9.28 20.64 10.85
C SER A 120 9.38 21.58 12.06
N ARG A 121 10.49 21.53 12.79
CA ARG A 121 10.73 22.41 13.98
C ARG A 121 10.51 23.89 13.70
N LYS A 122 10.60 24.32 12.43
CA LYS A 122 10.31 25.71 12.03
C LYS A 122 8.85 26.13 12.28
N TYR A 123 7.92 25.17 12.37
CA TYR A 123 6.48 25.43 12.51
C TYR A 123 5.94 25.02 13.88
N VAL A 124 6.79 24.51 14.78
CA VAL A 124 6.38 24.09 16.13
C VAL A 124 6.84 25.16 17.13
N SER A 125 5.94 25.59 18.02
CA SER A 125 6.31 26.55 19.06
C SER A 125 7.37 25.97 20.01
N TYR A 126 8.18 26.82 20.61
CA TYR A 126 9.20 26.40 21.59
C TYR A 126 8.57 25.64 22.78
N SER A 127 7.41 26.09 23.25
CA SER A 127 6.66 25.45 24.33
C SER A 127 6.22 24.02 23.97
N ASP A 128 5.70 23.82 22.76
CA ASP A 128 5.24 22.51 22.29
C ASP A 128 6.41 21.55 22.09
N THR A 129 7.53 22.05 21.57
CA THR A 129 8.76 21.24 21.42
C THR A 129 9.27 20.80 22.78
N LYS A 130 9.37 21.72 23.76
CA LYS A 130 9.85 21.42 25.12
C LYS A 130 8.93 20.41 25.82
N TYR A 131 7.62 20.50 25.61
CA TYR A 131 6.65 19.57 26.20
C TYR A 131 6.78 18.16 25.59
N LYS A 132 6.82 18.05 24.27
CA LYS A 132 6.93 16.77 23.54
C LYS A 132 8.26 16.04 23.77
N GLU A 133 9.35 16.78 23.95
CA GLU A 133 10.66 16.19 24.27
C GLU A 133 10.75 15.67 25.71
N LYS A 134 9.91 16.18 26.62
CA LYS A 134 9.94 15.81 28.03
C LYS A 134 9.11 14.58 28.38
N TYR A 135 8.05 14.29 27.61
CA TYR A 135 7.10 13.23 27.94
C TYR A 135 6.92 12.28 26.78
N LEU A 136 7.12 10.99 27.03
CA LEU A 136 6.86 9.92 26.06
C LEU A 136 5.36 9.68 25.88
N LEU A 137 4.60 9.86 26.97
CA LEU A 137 3.16 9.72 27.02
C LEU A 137 2.57 10.80 27.94
N SER A 138 1.52 11.46 27.48
CA SER A 138 0.78 12.45 28.26
C SER A 138 -0.68 12.05 28.32
N ILE A 139 -1.16 11.78 29.53
CA ILE A 139 -2.57 11.45 29.80
C ILE A 139 -3.17 12.62 30.55
N PRO A 140 -4.06 13.45 29.96
CA PRO A 140 -4.71 14.54 30.65
C PRO A 140 -5.78 14.02 31.60
N PHE A 141 -5.75 14.49 32.84
CA PHE A 141 -6.76 14.23 33.84
C PHE A 141 -7.61 15.49 34.04
N TYR A 142 -8.94 15.34 34.05
CA TYR A 142 -9.86 16.38 34.46
C TYR A 142 -10.44 16.02 35.81
N TYR A 143 -10.39 16.97 36.75
CA TYR A 143 -11.06 16.87 38.03
C TYR A 143 -12.40 17.61 37.94
N GLU A 144 -13.52 16.87 37.91
CA GLU A 144 -14.84 17.42 38.10
C GLU A 144 -15.22 17.31 39.59
N LYS A 145 -15.69 18.40 40.18
CA LYS A 145 -15.93 18.54 41.63
C LYS A 145 -16.81 17.46 42.25
N ASP A 146 -17.66 16.82 41.47
CA ASP A 146 -18.64 15.85 41.95
C ASP A 146 -18.42 14.40 41.49
N TYR A 147 -17.48 14.15 40.57
CA TYR A 147 -17.13 12.84 40.10
C TYR A 147 -15.69 12.76 39.58
N TYR A 148 -14.93 11.79 40.06
CA TYR A 148 -13.63 11.42 39.50
C TYR A 148 -13.81 10.76 38.13
N ARG A 149 -13.92 11.55 37.08
CA ARG A 149 -13.92 11.04 35.70
C ARG A 149 -12.54 11.20 35.10
N MET A 150 -11.89 10.07 34.86
CA MET A 150 -10.72 10.03 34.01
C MET A 150 -11.17 10.19 32.56
N LYS A 151 -11.02 11.37 31.97
CA LYS A 151 -11.29 11.64 30.56
C LYS A 151 -9.96 11.60 29.84
N MET A 152 -9.68 10.47 29.17
CA MET A 152 -8.56 10.42 28.24
C MET A 152 -8.91 11.29 27.04
N MET A 153 -8.28 12.46 26.94
CA MET A 153 -8.33 13.26 25.72
C MET A 153 -7.13 12.88 24.87
N ASN A 154 -7.42 12.34 23.70
CA ASN A 154 -6.44 12.19 22.65
C ASN A 154 -6.01 13.61 22.20
N GLU A 155 -4.73 13.94 22.34
CA GLU A 155 -4.17 15.24 21.92
C GLU A 155 -4.22 15.49 20.40
N TYR A 156 -4.69 14.51 19.64
CA TYR A 156 -4.89 14.62 18.19
C TYR A 156 -6.33 15.01 17.88
N ARG A 157 -6.67 16.25 18.26
CA ARG A 157 -7.91 16.88 17.85
C ARG A 157 -7.78 17.36 16.42
N PHE A 158 -8.32 16.60 15.47
CA PHE A 158 -9.00 17.13 14.29
C PHE A 158 -9.77 16.00 13.58
N ASP A 159 -10.77 15.45 14.28
CA ASP A 159 -11.85 14.75 13.62
C ASP A 159 -13.19 15.24 14.21
N PRO A 160 -13.94 16.08 13.48
CA PRO A 160 -15.26 16.56 13.93
C PRO A 160 -16.32 15.46 14.02
N MET A 161 -16.06 14.26 13.48
CA MET A 161 -17.05 13.18 13.44
C MET A 161 -17.15 12.34 14.73
N HIS A 162 -16.17 12.40 15.64
CA HIS A 162 -16.20 11.59 16.87
C HIS A 162 -16.86 12.27 18.08
N LYS A 163 -17.55 13.38 17.87
CA LYS A 163 -18.21 14.14 18.97
C LYS A 163 -19.45 13.45 19.55
N HIS A 164 -20.02 12.45 18.88
CA HIS A 164 -21.29 11.82 19.30
C HIS A 164 -21.16 10.57 20.18
N ASP A 165 -20.01 9.89 20.17
CA ASP A 165 -19.87 8.63 20.92
C ASP A 165 -19.41 8.80 22.38
N MET A 166 -19.07 10.02 22.79
CA MET A 166 -18.58 10.32 24.14
C MET A 166 -19.70 10.63 25.18
N LEU A 167 -20.96 10.69 24.77
CA LEU A 167 -22.05 11.15 25.64
C LEU A 167 -22.95 10.03 26.21
N ASN A 168 -22.73 8.77 25.83
CA ASN A 168 -23.53 7.64 26.34
C ASN A 168 -22.74 6.72 27.30
N ILE A 169 -22.06 7.30 28.29
CA ILE A 169 -21.58 6.52 29.42
C ILE A 169 -22.56 6.68 30.56
N GLY A 170 -23.53 5.80 30.64
CA GLY A 170 -24.41 5.82 31.78
C GLY A 170 -25.74 5.11 31.67
N ALA A 171 -25.80 3.85 31.28
CA ALA A 171 -27.00 3.01 31.53
C ALA A 171 -26.79 1.50 31.49
N ASP A 172 -25.59 0.95 31.27
CA ASP A 172 -25.45 -0.50 31.25
C ASP A 172 -24.52 -0.99 32.36
N ASN A 173 -24.91 -2.10 33.02
CA ASN A 173 -24.21 -2.76 34.11
C ASN A 173 -22.88 -3.44 33.69
N GLU A 174 -22.04 -2.74 32.93
CA GLU A 174 -20.69 -3.21 32.64
C GLU A 174 -19.76 -2.95 33.84
N SER A 175 -18.92 -3.90 34.20
CA SER A 175 -17.96 -3.72 35.28
C SER A 175 -17.00 -2.58 34.97
N GLY A 176 -16.58 -1.81 36.00
CA GLY A 176 -15.63 -0.70 35.79
C GLY A 176 -14.32 -1.12 35.08
N ALA A 177 -13.94 -2.40 35.19
CA ALA A 177 -12.81 -2.98 34.51
C ALA A 177 -13.05 -3.14 32.99
N ASP A 178 -14.27 -3.49 32.57
CA ASP A 178 -14.63 -3.64 31.16
C ASP A 178 -14.76 -2.29 30.47
N VAL A 179 -15.32 -1.30 31.18
CA VAL A 179 -15.38 0.11 30.71
C VAL A 179 -13.97 0.69 30.57
N PHE A 180 -13.08 0.44 31.53
CA PHE A 180 -11.69 0.87 31.47
C PHE A 180 -10.95 0.22 30.30
N LYS A 181 -11.10 -1.09 30.10
CA LYS A 181 -10.49 -1.84 29.00
C LYS A 181 -11.00 -1.37 27.64
N LYS A 182 -12.31 -1.17 27.51
CA LYS A 182 -12.96 -0.66 26.29
C LYS A 182 -12.48 0.75 25.93
N ASN A 183 -12.43 1.64 26.94
CA ASN A 183 -11.95 3.02 26.75
C ASN A 183 -10.45 3.07 26.48
N LEU A 184 -9.62 2.27 27.16
CA LEU A 184 -8.18 2.20 26.94
C LEU A 184 -7.85 1.67 25.55
N LEU A 185 -8.47 0.58 25.13
CA LEU A 185 -8.26 0.00 23.80
C LEU A 185 -8.83 0.89 22.69
N GLY A 186 -9.98 1.54 22.93
CA GLY A 186 -10.57 2.49 21.99
C GLY A 186 -9.80 3.80 21.85
N SER A 187 -8.97 4.16 22.84
CA SER A 187 -8.12 5.35 22.80
C SER A 187 -6.75 5.11 22.16
N LEU A 188 -6.38 3.84 21.90
CA LEU A 188 -5.14 3.55 21.20
C LEU A 188 -5.25 3.97 19.73
N PRO A 189 -4.25 4.66 19.19
CA PRO A 189 -4.25 5.04 17.79
C PRO A 189 -4.23 3.79 16.90
N SER A 190 -4.92 3.85 15.76
CA SER A 190 -4.98 2.76 14.78
C SER A 190 -3.63 2.44 14.11
N GLY A 191 -2.60 3.25 14.37
CA GLY A 191 -1.22 3.06 13.93
C GLY A 191 -0.31 4.04 14.68
N TYR A 192 0.96 3.70 14.81
CA TYR A 192 1.95 4.55 15.46
C TYR A 192 2.28 5.81 14.62
N ILE A 193 2.19 5.68 13.30
CA ILE A 193 2.42 6.74 12.32
C ILE A 193 1.12 6.95 11.54
N PHE A 194 0.57 8.17 11.54
CA PHE A 194 -0.62 8.50 10.73
C PHE A 194 -0.32 8.45 9.24
N GLY A 195 0.94 8.63 8.85
CA GLY A 195 1.41 8.58 7.47
C GLY A 195 1.06 9.83 6.68
N GLN A 196 0.90 10.98 7.36
CA GLN A 196 0.60 12.24 6.70
C GLN A 196 1.74 12.67 5.77
N ASN A 197 3.00 12.53 6.21
CA ASN A 197 4.16 12.87 5.39
C ASN A 197 4.29 11.93 4.20
N VAL A 198 3.98 10.62 4.38
CA VAL A 198 3.90 9.65 3.28
C VAL A 198 2.81 10.03 2.29
N SER A 199 1.60 10.37 2.79
CA SER A 199 0.48 10.79 1.93
C SER A 199 0.81 12.06 1.14
N ASN A 200 1.46 13.03 1.77
CA ASN A 200 1.91 14.26 1.12
C ASN A 200 2.96 13.97 0.04
N LEU A 201 3.91 13.08 0.33
CA LEU A 201 4.91 12.65 -0.65
C LEU A 201 4.24 11.99 -1.86
N ILE A 202 3.38 10.99 -1.64
CA ILE A 202 2.66 10.31 -2.73
C ILE A 202 1.83 11.33 -3.52
N SER A 203 1.12 12.26 -2.85
CA SER A 203 0.33 13.30 -3.51
C SER A 203 1.19 14.21 -4.39
N SER A 204 2.39 14.57 -3.94
CA SER A 204 3.31 15.38 -4.74
C SER A 204 3.85 14.64 -5.97
N LEU A 205 4.02 13.33 -5.87
CA LEU A 205 4.48 12.47 -6.97
C LEU A 205 3.36 12.11 -7.96
N THR A 206 2.11 12.30 -7.58
CA THR A 206 0.92 11.95 -8.38
C THR A 206 0.08 13.18 -8.76
N VAL A 207 0.68 14.38 -8.79
CA VAL A 207 -0.03 15.66 -9.01
C VAL A 207 -0.90 15.66 -10.28
N GLY A 208 -0.45 15.02 -11.36
CA GLY A 208 -1.23 14.91 -12.60
C GLY A 208 -2.40 13.91 -12.56
N TYR A 209 -2.59 13.17 -11.45
CA TYR A 209 -3.52 12.05 -11.32
C TYR A 209 -4.33 12.12 -10.03
N GLN A 210 -4.85 13.32 -9.69
CA GLN A 210 -5.58 13.55 -8.43
C GLN A 210 -7.03 13.04 -8.48
N ASP A 211 -7.60 12.91 -9.67
CA ASP A 211 -8.97 12.42 -9.87
C ASP A 211 -9.04 10.89 -9.80
N SER A 212 -10.26 10.39 -9.70
CA SER A 212 -10.53 8.96 -9.86
C SER A 212 -10.38 8.58 -11.33
N ILE A 213 -9.45 7.68 -11.62
CA ILE A 213 -9.12 7.24 -12.98
C ILE A 213 -9.17 5.71 -13.10
N ASP A 214 -9.28 5.24 -14.32
CA ASP A 214 -9.07 3.82 -14.64
C ASP A 214 -7.57 3.57 -14.86
N PHE A 215 -6.96 2.75 -14.02
CA PHE A 215 -5.51 2.52 -14.08
C PHE A 215 -5.04 1.79 -15.34
N LYS A 216 -5.99 1.25 -16.14
CA LYS A 216 -5.68 0.75 -17.48
C LYS A 216 -5.25 1.86 -18.45
N THR A 217 -5.66 3.11 -18.20
CA THR A 217 -5.34 4.25 -19.05
C THR A 217 -3.98 4.86 -18.76
N LEU A 218 -3.30 4.43 -17.72
CA LEU A 218 -1.94 4.86 -17.43
C LEU A 218 -0.96 4.46 -18.55
N PRO A 219 0.17 5.13 -18.68
CA PRO A 219 1.23 4.79 -19.64
C PRO A 219 1.55 3.28 -19.62
N ARG A 220 1.60 2.70 -18.42
CA ARG A 220 1.58 1.25 -18.22
C ARG A 220 0.39 0.90 -17.32
N PRO A 221 -0.52 0.02 -17.76
CA PRO A 221 -1.61 -0.48 -16.90
C PRO A 221 -1.12 -0.93 -15.54
N TYR A 222 -1.82 -0.51 -14.48
CA TYR A 222 -1.37 -0.71 -13.11
C TYR A 222 -2.42 -1.39 -12.24
N VAL A 223 -1.96 -2.27 -11.38
CA VAL A 223 -2.76 -2.92 -10.34
C VAL A 223 -1.98 -2.97 -9.05
N SER A 224 -2.60 -2.59 -7.95
CA SER A 224 -2.02 -2.82 -6.62
C SER A 224 -2.97 -3.54 -5.69
N ILE A 225 -2.40 -4.20 -4.69
CA ILE A 225 -3.15 -4.99 -3.72
C ILE A 225 -3.13 -4.29 -2.37
N ALA A 226 -4.30 -4.17 -1.76
CA ALA A 226 -4.46 -3.83 -0.35
C ALA A 226 -5.31 -4.91 0.34
N ALA A 227 -5.31 -4.96 1.66
CA ALA A 227 -6.16 -5.86 2.43
C ALA A 227 -7.25 -5.06 3.16
N ASP A 228 -8.51 -5.43 2.99
CA ASP A 228 -9.61 -4.81 3.72
C ASP A 228 -9.85 -5.54 5.04
N MET A 229 -9.66 -4.83 6.14
CA MET A 229 -9.83 -5.36 7.50
C MET A 229 -11.30 -5.64 7.85
N VAL A 230 -12.25 -5.01 7.14
CA VAL A 230 -13.69 -5.19 7.40
C VAL A 230 -14.18 -6.50 6.78
N SER A 231 -13.90 -6.72 5.50
CA SER A 231 -14.33 -7.92 4.78
C SER A 231 -13.35 -9.08 4.91
N GLY A 232 -12.11 -8.80 5.31
CA GLY A 232 -11.02 -9.77 5.31
C GLY A 232 -10.55 -10.18 3.90
N LYS A 233 -10.93 -9.46 2.85
CA LYS A 233 -10.59 -9.76 1.45
C LYS A 233 -9.45 -8.88 0.94
N ALA A 234 -8.82 -9.30 -0.15
CA ALA A 234 -7.95 -8.43 -0.92
C ALA A 234 -8.78 -7.37 -1.64
N LYS A 235 -8.34 -6.12 -1.61
CA LYS A 235 -8.79 -5.05 -2.50
C LYS A 235 -7.83 -4.97 -3.67
N ILE A 236 -8.35 -5.23 -4.86
CA ILE A 236 -7.62 -5.09 -6.12
C ILE A 236 -7.86 -3.66 -6.62
N TRP A 237 -6.84 -2.82 -6.53
CA TRP A 237 -6.88 -1.47 -7.07
C TRP A 237 -6.56 -1.51 -8.57
N HIS A 238 -7.57 -1.29 -9.39
CA HIS A 238 -7.49 -1.17 -10.85
C HIS A 238 -8.07 0.17 -11.34
N SER A 239 -8.69 0.91 -10.44
CA SER A 239 -9.29 2.23 -10.67
C SER A 239 -9.46 2.97 -9.35
N GLY A 240 -9.75 4.26 -9.41
CA GLY A 240 -9.91 5.13 -8.24
C GLY A 240 -8.81 6.18 -8.17
N LYS A 241 -8.60 6.74 -6.98
CA LYS A 241 -7.49 7.66 -6.75
C LYS A 241 -6.20 6.87 -6.57
N ILE A 242 -5.22 7.16 -7.41
CA ILE A 242 -3.93 6.43 -7.36
C ILE A 242 -3.20 6.64 -6.03
N ASN A 243 -3.38 7.79 -5.40
CA ASN A 243 -2.86 8.07 -4.07
C ASN A 243 -3.41 7.08 -3.03
N ASP A 244 -4.73 6.84 -3.02
CA ASP A 244 -5.36 5.90 -2.09
C ASP A 244 -4.87 4.47 -2.33
N ALA A 245 -4.70 4.09 -3.60
CA ALA A 245 -4.15 2.80 -3.99
C ALA A 245 -2.71 2.62 -3.47
N MET A 246 -1.82 3.58 -3.76
CA MET A 246 -0.41 3.54 -3.34
C MET A 246 -0.27 3.66 -1.81
N ARG A 247 -1.09 4.50 -1.16
CA ARG A 247 -1.03 4.68 0.30
C ARG A 247 -1.56 3.46 1.03
N SER A 248 -2.66 2.86 0.58
CA SER A 248 -3.25 1.70 1.25
C SER A 248 -2.38 0.44 1.13
N THR A 249 -1.79 0.20 -0.06
CA THR A 249 -0.97 -0.99 -0.28
C THR A 249 0.25 -1.07 0.63
N MET A 250 0.72 0.06 1.18
CA MET A 250 1.86 0.14 2.09
C MET A 250 1.49 0.37 3.56
N SER A 251 0.20 0.38 3.90
CA SER A 251 -0.29 0.65 5.27
C SER A 251 -0.07 -0.54 6.20
N ILE A 252 1.16 -0.79 6.60
CA ILE A 252 1.53 -1.90 7.49
C ILE A 252 0.81 -1.73 8.84
N PRO A 253 -0.02 -2.72 9.25
CA PRO A 253 -0.73 -2.66 10.54
C PRO A 253 0.23 -2.49 11.72
N GLY A 254 -0.16 -1.64 12.66
CA GLY A 254 0.67 -1.31 13.82
C GLY A 254 1.75 -0.26 13.55
N MET A 255 2.18 -0.09 12.30
CA MET A 255 3.12 0.97 11.91
C MET A 255 2.37 2.18 11.35
N PHE A 256 1.59 2.00 10.28
CA PHE A 256 0.84 3.06 9.65
C PHE A 256 -0.66 2.97 9.95
N ALA A 257 -1.30 4.12 10.09
CA ALA A 257 -2.75 4.19 10.14
C ALA A 257 -3.35 3.64 8.82
N PRO A 258 -4.45 2.86 8.90
CA PRO A 258 -5.12 2.32 7.73
C PRO A 258 -5.76 3.44 6.89
N VAL A 259 -5.90 3.20 5.59
CA VAL A 259 -6.65 4.08 4.69
C VAL A 259 -8.13 3.72 4.76
N ARG A 260 -8.96 4.72 5.03
CA ARG A 260 -10.42 4.56 5.12
C ARG A 260 -11.07 5.18 3.89
N VAL A 261 -11.66 4.36 3.05
CA VAL A 261 -12.28 4.78 1.79
C VAL A 261 -13.42 3.83 1.43
N ASP A 262 -14.53 4.38 0.96
CA ASP A 262 -15.72 3.63 0.48
C ASP A 262 -16.21 2.55 1.46
N GLY A 263 -16.13 2.81 2.77
CA GLY A 263 -16.52 1.87 3.83
C GLY A 263 -15.53 0.74 4.10
N MET A 264 -14.37 0.76 3.44
CA MET A 264 -13.27 -0.17 3.68
C MET A 264 -12.26 0.41 4.68
N VAL A 265 -11.57 -0.47 5.39
CA VAL A 265 -10.42 -0.15 6.24
C VAL A 265 -9.21 -0.89 5.66
N LEU A 266 -8.47 -0.19 4.81
CA LEU A 266 -7.43 -0.77 3.99
C LEU A 266 -6.06 -0.70 4.68
N VAL A 267 -5.39 -1.83 4.67
CA VAL A 267 -4.03 -2.02 5.17
C VAL A 267 -3.16 -2.69 4.10
N ASP A 268 -1.88 -2.88 4.39
CA ASP A 268 -0.89 -3.48 3.49
C ASP A 268 -1.39 -4.78 2.85
N GLY A 269 -1.26 -4.85 1.53
CA GLY A 269 -1.73 -5.98 0.74
C GLY A 269 -1.00 -7.28 1.00
N GLY A 270 0.20 -7.24 1.58
CA GLY A 270 0.99 -8.42 1.93
C GLY A 270 0.27 -9.39 2.88
N LEU A 271 -0.70 -8.90 3.64
CA LEU A 271 -1.58 -9.74 4.47
C LEU A 271 -2.45 -10.70 3.66
N ARG A 272 -2.68 -10.43 2.39
CA ARG A 272 -3.56 -11.23 1.51
C ARG A 272 -2.85 -11.78 0.30
N ASP A 273 -2.12 -10.94 -0.42
CA ASP A 273 -1.36 -11.35 -1.59
C ASP A 273 -0.12 -10.44 -1.77
N ASN A 274 0.99 -10.92 -1.27
CA ASN A 274 2.26 -10.18 -1.34
C ASN A 274 2.95 -10.29 -2.70
N TYR A 275 2.52 -11.22 -3.56
CA TYR A 275 3.16 -11.51 -4.84
C TYR A 275 2.15 -11.93 -5.90
N PRO A 276 1.33 -11.00 -6.46
CA PRO A 276 0.10 -11.28 -7.18
C PRO A 276 0.32 -11.81 -8.61
N THR A 277 1.10 -12.89 -8.76
CA THR A 277 1.43 -13.47 -10.07
C THR A 277 0.28 -14.26 -10.68
N ALA A 278 -0.55 -14.93 -9.86
CA ALA A 278 -1.77 -15.57 -10.33
C ALA A 278 -2.73 -14.54 -10.94
N LEU A 279 -2.91 -13.40 -10.28
CA LEU A 279 -3.75 -12.31 -10.78
C LEU A 279 -3.24 -11.78 -12.13
N ALA A 280 -1.90 -11.62 -12.28
CA ALA A 280 -1.31 -11.21 -13.56
C ALA A 280 -1.63 -12.23 -14.67
N ARG A 281 -1.58 -13.52 -14.37
CA ARG A 281 -1.95 -14.58 -15.32
C ARG A 281 -3.43 -14.54 -15.66
N GLU A 282 -4.30 -14.34 -14.66
CA GLU A 282 -5.75 -14.19 -14.87
C GLU A 282 -6.09 -12.97 -15.72
N MET A 283 -5.35 -11.88 -15.58
CA MET A 283 -5.46 -10.65 -16.39
C MET A 283 -4.91 -10.80 -17.81
N GLY A 284 -4.35 -11.95 -18.15
CA GLY A 284 -3.98 -12.30 -19.51
C GLY A 284 -2.51 -12.08 -19.85
N ALA A 285 -1.60 -12.06 -18.87
CA ALA A 285 -0.17 -12.06 -19.14
C ALA A 285 0.28 -13.40 -19.75
N ASP A 286 0.97 -13.35 -20.87
CA ASP A 286 1.62 -14.52 -21.47
C ASP A 286 2.96 -14.81 -20.80
N ILE A 287 3.68 -13.76 -20.46
CA ILE A 287 4.99 -13.81 -19.81
C ILE A 287 4.89 -12.98 -18.53
N ILE A 288 5.34 -13.56 -17.43
CA ILE A 288 5.42 -12.89 -16.12
C ILE A 288 6.88 -12.81 -15.69
N ILE A 289 7.38 -11.59 -15.57
CA ILE A 289 8.64 -11.28 -14.90
C ILE A 289 8.29 -10.94 -13.46
N GLY A 290 8.59 -11.83 -12.54
CA GLY A 290 8.26 -11.67 -11.14
C GLY A 290 9.49 -11.36 -10.29
N VAL A 291 9.41 -10.29 -9.50
CA VAL A 291 10.44 -9.91 -8.54
C VAL A 291 9.97 -10.26 -7.14
N ASP A 292 10.57 -11.28 -6.58
CA ASP A 292 10.24 -11.84 -5.28
C ASP A 292 11.28 -11.41 -4.25
N LEU A 293 10.87 -10.66 -3.25
CA LEU A 293 11.74 -10.16 -2.17
C LEU A 293 11.73 -11.05 -0.93
N SER A 294 11.02 -12.17 -0.96
CA SER A 294 11.04 -13.11 0.15
C SER A 294 12.45 -13.71 0.33
N GLN A 295 12.88 -13.80 1.58
CA GLN A 295 14.22 -14.32 1.93
C GLN A 295 14.13 -15.71 2.60
N GLY A 296 13.00 -16.39 2.42
CA GLY A 296 12.73 -17.67 3.08
C GLY A 296 12.15 -17.51 4.50
N ARG A 297 12.15 -18.59 5.27
CA ARG A 297 11.66 -18.56 6.66
C ARG A 297 12.69 -17.90 7.56
N ARG A 298 12.24 -16.98 8.40
CA ARG A 298 13.09 -16.37 9.42
C ARG A 298 13.43 -17.38 10.50
N THR A 299 14.67 -17.33 10.97
CA THR A 299 15.15 -18.10 12.10
C THR A 299 14.79 -17.43 13.43
N PHE A 300 14.95 -18.15 14.55
CA PHE A 300 14.74 -17.60 15.89
C PHE A 300 15.56 -16.32 16.13
N SER A 301 16.79 -16.26 15.62
CA SER A 301 17.70 -15.12 15.78
C SER A 301 17.36 -13.92 14.90
N GLU A 302 16.42 -14.03 13.96
CA GLU A 302 16.04 -12.97 13.01
C GLU A 302 14.71 -12.29 13.38
N VAL A 303 14.08 -12.67 14.50
CA VAL A 303 12.83 -12.06 14.99
C VAL A 303 13.10 -11.41 16.35
N ASN A 304 13.76 -10.26 16.33
CA ASN A 304 14.29 -9.62 17.53
C ASN A 304 13.60 -8.30 17.92
N ASN A 305 12.87 -7.68 17.01
CA ASN A 305 12.25 -6.38 17.23
C ASN A 305 10.81 -6.35 16.69
N ILE A 306 10.08 -5.30 17.04
CA ILE A 306 8.67 -5.15 16.65
C ILE A 306 8.46 -5.15 15.13
N GLY A 307 9.40 -4.60 14.37
CA GLY A 307 9.35 -4.60 12.91
C GLY A 307 9.49 -6.01 12.32
N ASP A 308 10.37 -6.83 12.92
CA ASP A 308 10.54 -8.23 12.52
C ASP A 308 9.29 -9.06 12.85
N ILE A 309 8.68 -8.83 14.03
CA ILE A 309 7.45 -9.50 14.46
C ILE A 309 6.30 -9.14 13.51
N ILE A 310 6.13 -7.85 13.18
CA ILE A 310 5.10 -7.40 12.24
C ILE A 310 5.34 -8.01 10.86
N GLY A 311 6.58 -7.94 10.35
CA GLY A 311 6.93 -8.53 9.05
C GLY A 311 6.67 -10.04 9.01
N GLN A 312 7.03 -10.76 10.06
CA GLN A 312 6.74 -12.19 10.17
C GLN A 312 5.24 -12.48 10.22
N GLY A 313 4.46 -11.64 10.91
CA GLY A 313 3.00 -11.73 10.93
C GLY A 313 2.39 -11.58 9.53
N ILE A 314 2.86 -10.62 8.75
CA ILE A 314 2.45 -10.43 7.35
C ILE A 314 2.80 -11.66 6.51
N ASP A 315 4.03 -12.16 6.62
CA ASP A 315 4.50 -13.35 5.90
C ASP A 315 3.69 -14.60 6.25
N MET A 316 3.27 -14.73 7.52
CA MET A 316 2.42 -15.85 7.97
C MET A 316 1.00 -15.77 7.41
N LEU A 317 0.39 -14.59 7.43
CA LEU A 317 -0.98 -14.37 6.96
C LEU A 317 -1.11 -14.44 5.44
N GLY A 318 -0.08 -14.01 4.71
CA GLY A 318 -0.02 -14.07 3.25
C GLY A 318 0.54 -15.38 2.67
N ARG A 319 0.90 -16.35 3.51
CA ARG A 319 1.63 -17.57 3.09
C ARG A 319 0.89 -18.39 2.05
N ASP A 320 -0.39 -18.67 2.27
CA ASP A 320 -1.18 -19.51 1.35
C ASP A 320 -1.26 -18.93 -0.05
N ALA A 321 -1.38 -17.60 -0.14
CA ALA A 321 -1.35 -16.89 -1.42
C ALA A 321 0.05 -16.95 -2.03
N TYR A 322 1.08 -16.73 -1.23
CA TYR A 322 2.47 -16.78 -1.69
C TYR A 322 2.84 -18.16 -2.25
N GLU A 323 2.48 -19.25 -1.58
CA GLU A 323 2.78 -20.62 -2.03
C GLU A 323 2.09 -20.94 -3.36
N LYS A 324 0.91 -20.39 -3.62
CA LYS A 324 0.22 -20.51 -4.91
C LYS A 324 0.90 -19.70 -6.01
N ASN A 325 1.47 -18.55 -5.66
CA ASN A 325 1.97 -17.56 -6.59
C ASN A 325 3.45 -17.75 -6.98
N VAL A 326 4.26 -18.29 -6.08
CA VAL A 326 5.73 -18.32 -6.21
C VAL A 326 6.25 -19.13 -7.41
N GLY A 327 5.47 -20.11 -7.89
CA GLY A 327 5.82 -20.97 -9.03
C GLY A 327 5.29 -20.48 -10.40
N ILE A 328 4.53 -19.38 -10.44
CA ILE A 328 3.86 -18.94 -11.67
C ILE A 328 4.73 -18.11 -12.63
N PRO A 329 5.68 -17.26 -12.16
CA PRO A 329 6.49 -16.43 -13.04
C PRO A 329 7.33 -17.24 -14.02
N ASP A 330 7.39 -16.76 -15.28
CA ASP A 330 8.26 -17.33 -16.32
C ASP A 330 9.74 -16.95 -16.10
N VAL A 331 9.96 -15.74 -15.55
CA VAL A 331 11.27 -15.29 -15.06
C VAL A 331 11.12 -14.87 -13.62
N LYS A 332 11.79 -15.56 -12.72
CA LYS A 332 11.81 -15.23 -11.29
C LYS A 332 13.13 -14.58 -10.91
N ILE A 333 13.05 -13.36 -10.40
CA ILE A 333 14.19 -12.58 -9.91
C ILE A 333 14.06 -12.46 -8.38
N ASN A 334 15.02 -13.01 -7.65
CA ASN A 334 15.03 -12.99 -6.19
C ASN A 334 16.36 -12.44 -5.70
N PRO A 335 16.47 -11.12 -5.44
CA PRO A 335 17.68 -10.49 -4.92
C PRO A 335 18.00 -11.01 -3.51
N ASP A 336 19.26 -11.33 -3.22
CA ASP A 336 19.69 -11.65 -1.87
C ASP A 336 19.80 -10.38 -1.03
N LEU A 337 18.84 -10.22 -0.13
CA LEU A 337 18.65 -9.03 0.71
C LEU A 337 18.46 -9.41 2.19
N LYS A 338 18.98 -10.56 2.62
CA LYS A 338 18.77 -11.11 3.98
C LYS A 338 19.22 -10.17 5.09
N GLU A 339 20.29 -9.42 4.88
CA GLU A 339 20.84 -8.48 5.86
C GLU A 339 20.03 -7.17 6.01
N TYR A 340 19.04 -6.93 5.12
CA TYR A 340 18.23 -5.72 5.16
C TYR A 340 16.86 -5.98 5.79
N GLY A 341 16.50 -5.13 6.76
CA GLY A 341 15.17 -5.08 7.35
C GLY A 341 14.20 -4.21 6.55
N MET A 342 12.94 -4.20 6.97
CA MET A 342 11.88 -3.38 6.36
C MET A 342 12.17 -1.87 6.39
N MET A 343 12.98 -1.40 7.35
CA MET A 343 13.31 0.01 7.58
C MET A 343 14.76 0.37 7.19
N SER A 344 15.40 -0.40 6.36
CA SER A 344 16.78 -0.15 5.91
C SER A 344 16.86 0.94 4.84
N PHE A 345 16.47 2.17 5.19
CA PHE A 345 16.43 3.33 4.29
C PHE A 345 17.62 4.28 4.44
N ASN A 346 18.75 3.83 4.98
CA ASN A 346 19.96 4.67 4.99
C ASN A 346 20.60 4.70 3.58
N PRO A 347 21.36 5.75 3.24
CA PRO A 347 21.89 5.92 1.86
C PRO A 347 22.69 4.73 1.34
N VAL A 348 23.54 4.13 2.17
CA VAL A 348 24.36 2.97 1.78
C VAL A 348 23.49 1.75 1.50
N ALA A 349 22.46 1.53 2.31
CA ALA A 349 21.52 0.43 2.10
C ALA A 349 20.72 0.65 0.80
N ILE A 350 20.24 1.87 0.54
CA ILE A 350 19.49 2.20 -0.68
C ILE A 350 20.34 1.87 -1.92
N ASP A 351 21.57 2.36 -2.00
CA ASP A 351 22.47 2.10 -3.13
C ASP A 351 22.74 0.59 -3.30
N THR A 352 22.99 -0.10 -2.21
CA THR A 352 23.29 -1.53 -2.25
C THR A 352 22.08 -2.37 -2.65
N ILE A 353 20.89 -2.04 -2.13
CA ILE A 353 19.65 -2.76 -2.46
C ILE A 353 19.33 -2.60 -3.95
N ILE A 354 19.40 -1.39 -4.50
CA ILE A 354 19.17 -1.13 -5.93
C ILE A 354 20.20 -1.91 -6.77
N ALA A 355 21.49 -1.84 -6.42
CA ALA A 355 22.54 -2.56 -7.12
C ALA A 355 22.38 -4.10 -7.07
N ARG A 356 21.90 -4.65 -5.95
CA ARG A 356 21.59 -6.07 -5.84
C ARG A 356 20.39 -6.48 -6.68
N GLY A 357 19.36 -5.61 -6.78
CA GLY A 357 18.24 -5.79 -7.70
C GLY A 357 18.73 -5.92 -9.14
N TYR A 358 19.56 -4.99 -9.59
CA TYR A 358 20.15 -5.00 -10.91
C TYR A 358 20.98 -6.28 -11.16
N ARG A 359 21.90 -6.64 -10.25
CA ARG A 359 22.72 -7.85 -10.37
C ARG A 359 21.90 -9.13 -10.40
N SER A 360 20.82 -9.18 -9.62
CA SER A 360 19.93 -10.34 -9.62
C SER A 360 19.18 -10.48 -10.96
N ALA A 361 18.81 -9.38 -11.59
CA ALA A 361 18.24 -9.39 -12.93
C ALA A 361 19.28 -9.82 -13.99
N VAL A 362 20.51 -9.32 -13.90
CA VAL A 362 21.63 -9.81 -14.75
C VAL A 362 21.85 -11.31 -14.58
N GLY A 363 21.68 -11.86 -13.37
CA GLY A 363 21.75 -13.30 -13.13
C GLY A 363 20.69 -14.11 -13.89
N GLN A 364 19.64 -13.46 -14.41
CA GLN A 364 18.60 -14.05 -15.27
C GLN A 364 18.72 -13.62 -16.75
N ASP A 365 19.89 -13.12 -17.16
CA ASP A 365 20.11 -12.54 -18.50
C ASP A 365 19.64 -13.47 -19.64
N GLU A 366 19.97 -14.75 -19.58
CA GLU A 366 19.59 -15.72 -20.61
C GLU A 366 18.08 -15.81 -20.80
N LEU A 367 17.32 -15.88 -19.69
CA LEU A 367 15.85 -15.94 -19.73
C LEU A 367 15.26 -14.59 -20.19
N LEU A 368 15.79 -13.48 -19.68
CA LEU A 368 15.31 -12.14 -20.07
C LEU A 368 15.60 -11.84 -21.53
N ARG A 369 16.73 -12.24 -22.10
CA ARG A 369 17.01 -12.12 -23.55
C ARG A 369 16.07 -12.99 -24.38
N LYS A 370 15.71 -14.18 -23.90
CA LYS A 370 14.67 -14.99 -24.57
C LYS A 370 13.31 -14.27 -24.58
N VAL A 371 12.95 -13.59 -23.48
CA VAL A 371 11.76 -12.75 -23.43
C VAL A 371 11.87 -11.60 -24.42
N ALA A 372 12.98 -10.84 -24.40
CA ALA A 372 13.24 -9.74 -25.33
C ALA A 372 13.09 -10.22 -26.80
N ALA A 373 13.74 -11.31 -27.17
CA ALA A 373 13.64 -11.88 -28.52
C ALA A 373 12.21 -12.26 -28.92
N ARG A 374 11.41 -12.80 -27.99
CA ARG A 374 9.99 -13.17 -28.25
C ARG A 374 9.08 -11.96 -28.37
N THR A 375 9.43 -10.84 -27.77
CA THR A 375 8.60 -9.63 -27.72
C THR A 375 9.04 -8.56 -28.72
N SER A 376 10.23 -8.65 -29.31
CA SER A 376 10.77 -7.72 -30.29
C SER A 376 10.20 -7.93 -31.71
N HIS A 377 9.57 -9.05 -32.01
CA HIS A 377 8.99 -9.32 -33.33
C HIS A 377 7.59 -8.72 -33.42
N SER A 378 7.48 -7.59 -34.09
CA SER A 378 6.29 -6.84 -34.52
C SER A 378 6.03 -5.53 -33.79
N GLN A 379 6.90 -4.54 -33.99
CA GLN A 379 6.39 -3.18 -34.00
C GLN A 379 5.88 -2.88 -35.42
N PRO A 380 4.57 -2.72 -35.68
CA PRO A 380 4.16 -1.97 -36.83
C PRO A 380 4.66 -0.54 -36.62
N GLU A 381 5.44 0.00 -37.56
CA GLU A 381 5.71 1.44 -37.61
C GLU A 381 4.38 2.18 -37.54
N ILE A 382 4.08 2.77 -36.39
CA ILE A 382 3.05 3.80 -36.32
C ILE A 382 3.64 5.00 -37.04
N LYS A 383 3.36 5.11 -38.34
CA LYS A 383 3.53 6.37 -39.05
C LYS A 383 2.62 7.39 -38.41
N LEU A 384 3.23 8.35 -37.68
CA LEU A 384 2.58 9.58 -37.23
C LEU A 384 2.10 10.40 -38.42
#